data_c86efa284c8e24802548ca38efe828bd
#
_entry.id   c86efa284c8e24802548ca38efe828bd
#
_cell.length_a   1.000
_cell.length_b   1.000
_cell.length_c   1.000
_cell.angle_alpha   90.00
_cell.angle_beta   90.00
_cell.angle_gamma   90.00
#
_symmetry.space_group_name_H-M   'P 1'
#
loop_
_entity.id
_entity.type
_entity.pdbx_description
1 polymer ?
#
loop_
_entity_poly.entity_id
_entity_poly.type
_entity_poly.pdbx_seq_one_letter_code
_entity_poly.pdbx_strand_id
1 'polypeptide(L)'
;MPFDFKKEYKEFYLPPAKPVIVIAPKANYIAVRGKGDPNDEGGAYQQAIGILYAVAYTLKMSYKTDYRIEGFYDYVVPPLEGFWWQEGIDGVDYSDKSAFCWISVIRLPDFITEADFDWAVQIASKKKKIDCSCAEFLTIDEGLCVQIMHIGPYDNEPASVALMDKFLAENCYENDMTASRLHHEIYLSDARKVAPENWKTVIRHPIKKM
;
A
#
# COMPACT_ATOMS: atom_id res chain seq x y z
N MET A 1 -12.91 -19.02 9.69
CA MET A 1 -11.56 -18.39 9.68
C MET A 1 -11.75 -16.94 9.26
N PRO A 2 -10.97 -15.98 9.79
CA PRO A 2 -11.04 -14.59 9.34
C PRO A 2 -10.76 -14.50 7.82
N PHE A 3 -11.42 -13.60 7.14
CA PHE A 3 -11.14 -13.27 5.74
C PHE A 3 -9.70 -12.71 5.62
N ASP A 4 -8.89 -13.27 4.73
CA ASP A 4 -7.50 -12.86 4.53
C ASP A 4 -7.31 -12.41 3.08
N PHE A 5 -7.16 -11.10 2.87
CA PHE A 5 -7.02 -10.50 1.55
C PHE A 5 -5.93 -11.16 0.70
N LYS A 6 -4.81 -11.54 1.30
CA LYS A 6 -3.71 -12.21 0.58
C LYS A 6 -4.09 -13.59 0.06
N LYS A 7 -5.04 -14.27 0.74
CA LYS A 7 -5.49 -15.62 0.35
C LYS A 7 -6.63 -15.56 -0.64
N GLU A 8 -7.54 -14.60 -0.46
CA GLU A 8 -8.74 -14.45 -1.28
C GLU A 8 -8.42 -13.77 -2.63
N TYR A 9 -7.51 -12.78 -2.62
CA TYR A 9 -7.11 -12.00 -3.78
C TYR A 9 -5.65 -12.27 -4.18
N LYS A 10 -5.31 -13.57 -4.36
CA LYS A 10 -3.94 -14.01 -4.70
C LYS A 10 -3.37 -13.33 -5.93
N GLU A 11 -4.20 -13.05 -6.91
CA GLU A 11 -3.80 -12.37 -8.13
C GLU A 11 -3.20 -10.98 -7.87
N PHE A 12 -3.64 -10.27 -6.82
CA PHE A 12 -3.16 -8.94 -6.48
C PHE A 12 -2.03 -8.94 -5.46
N TYR A 13 -2.03 -9.93 -4.55
CA TYR A 13 -1.09 -9.96 -3.41
C TYR A 13 0.02 -11.01 -3.55
N LEU A 14 -0.13 -12.01 -4.41
CA LEU A 14 0.83 -13.10 -4.56
C LEU A 14 1.14 -13.37 -6.05
N PRO A 15 1.51 -12.34 -6.83
CA PRO A 15 1.93 -12.55 -8.22
C PRO A 15 3.20 -13.39 -8.29
N PRO A 16 3.53 -13.97 -9.45
CA PRO A 16 4.82 -14.64 -9.64
C PRO A 16 5.98 -13.65 -9.66
N ALA A 17 7.21 -14.17 -9.51
CA ALA A 17 8.45 -13.40 -9.67
C ALA A 17 8.81 -13.17 -11.16
N LYS A 18 7.78 -12.93 -11.98
CA LYS A 18 7.86 -12.51 -13.38
C LYS A 18 6.70 -11.53 -13.65
N PRO A 19 6.88 -10.57 -14.57
CA PRO A 19 5.83 -9.59 -14.85
C PRO A 19 4.53 -10.25 -15.32
N VAL A 20 3.40 -9.75 -14.82
CA VAL A 20 2.05 -10.14 -15.25
C VAL A 20 1.17 -8.90 -15.34
N ILE A 21 0.26 -8.88 -16.33
CA ILE A 21 -0.75 -7.83 -16.45
C ILE A 21 -1.91 -8.18 -15.53
N VAL A 22 -2.46 -7.16 -14.86
CA VAL A 22 -3.61 -7.27 -13.96
C VAL A 22 -4.51 -6.05 -14.12
N ILE A 23 -5.80 -6.21 -13.86
CA ILE A 23 -6.74 -5.10 -13.69
C ILE A 23 -7.01 -4.99 -12.20
N ALA A 24 -6.31 -4.04 -11.54
CA ALA A 24 -6.50 -3.81 -10.12
C ALA A 24 -7.84 -3.10 -9.88
N PRO A 25 -8.70 -3.64 -9.01
CA PRO A 25 -10.02 -3.08 -8.79
C PRO A 25 -9.94 -1.79 -7.98
N LYS A 26 -10.94 -0.93 -8.15
CA LYS A 26 -11.17 0.19 -7.25
C LYS A 26 -11.33 -0.30 -5.82
N ALA A 27 -10.63 0.31 -4.88
CA ALA A 27 -10.67 -0.07 -3.47
C ALA A 27 -10.55 1.14 -2.55
N ASN A 28 -11.02 0.98 -1.31
CA ASN A 28 -10.92 1.98 -0.26
C ASN A 28 -9.76 1.68 0.69
N TYR A 29 -9.13 2.72 1.18
CA TYR A 29 -7.94 2.65 2.02
C TYR A 29 -8.00 3.65 3.17
N ILE A 30 -7.36 3.31 4.28
CA ILE A 30 -6.84 4.30 5.22
C ILE A 30 -5.55 4.81 4.59
N ALA A 31 -5.37 6.12 4.46
CA ALA A 31 -4.19 6.73 3.87
C ALA A 31 -3.57 7.78 4.78
N VAL A 32 -2.25 7.90 4.74
CA VAL A 32 -1.49 9.03 5.30
C VAL A 32 -0.45 9.45 4.28
N ARG A 33 -0.37 10.76 4.01
CA ARG A 33 0.57 11.36 3.06
C ARG A 33 1.76 11.96 3.78
N GLY A 34 2.91 11.91 3.12
CA GLY A 34 4.10 12.57 3.64
C GLY A 34 5.22 12.69 2.63
N LYS A 35 6.34 13.21 3.10
CA LYS A 35 7.59 13.39 2.35
C LYS A 35 8.76 13.10 3.28
N GLY A 36 9.87 12.59 2.71
CA GLY A 36 11.12 12.35 3.41
C GLY A 36 11.58 10.90 3.35
N ASP A 37 12.76 10.64 3.91
CA ASP A 37 13.37 9.32 3.92
C ASP A 37 12.55 8.36 4.81
N PRO A 38 12.06 7.23 4.26
CA PRO A 38 11.32 6.23 5.03
C PRO A 38 12.19 5.52 6.09
N ASN A 39 13.52 5.64 6.02
CA ASN A 39 14.43 5.03 6.96
C ASN A 39 14.75 5.93 8.17
N ASP A 40 14.30 7.19 8.18
CA ASP A 40 14.52 8.09 9.32
C ASP A 40 13.87 7.52 10.58
N GLU A 41 14.70 7.28 11.61
CA GLU A 41 14.23 6.77 12.89
C GLU A 41 13.32 7.79 13.59
N GLY A 42 12.09 7.39 13.91
CA GLY A 42 11.06 8.30 14.46
C GLY A 42 10.54 9.32 13.46
N GLY A 43 10.93 9.24 12.18
CA GLY A 43 10.53 10.14 11.11
C GLY A 43 9.06 10.06 10.72
N ALA A 44 8.65 10.92 9.80
CA ALA A 44 7.25 11.07 9.36
C ALA A 44 6.65 9.75 8.84
N TYR A 45 7.45 8.95 8.13
CA TYR A 45 7.00 7.66 7.58
C TYR A 45 6.67 6.66 8.69
N GLN A 46 7.52 6.52 9.70
CA GLN A 46 7.25 5.62 10.85
C GLN A 46 6.03 6.07 11.66
N GLN A 47 5.86 7.38 11.83
CA GLN A 47 4.68 7.94 12.48
C GLN A 47 3.41 7.63 11.69
N ALA A 48 3.43 7.81 10.36
CA ALA A 48 2.32 7.47 9.49
C ALA A 48 1.90 5.99 9.61
N ILE A 49 2.87 5.07 9.62
CA ILE A 49 2.61 3.63 9.84
C ILE A 49 1.91 3.41 11.18
N GLY A 50 2.34 4.09 12.24
CA GLY A 50 1.72 4.02 13.56
C GLY A 50 0.24 4.46 13.54
N ILE A 51 -0.06 5.54 12.84
CA ILE A 51 -1.42 6.07 12.65
C ILE A 51 -2.28 5.08 11.85
N LEU A 52 -1.78 4.59 10.72
CA LEU A 52 -2.49 3.64 9.88
C LEU A 52 -2.93 2.39 10.66
N TYR A 53 -2.00 1.78 11.40
CA TYR A 53 -2.31 0.60 12.21
C TYR A 53 -3.22 0.92 13.39
N ALA A 54 -3.12 2.11 14.01
CA ALA A 54 -4.02 2.52 15.09
C ALA A 54 -5.47 2.58 14.61
N VAL A 55 -5.72 3.16 13.44
CA VAL A 55 -7.05 3.26 12.82
C VAL A 55 -7.52 1.87 12.34
N ALA A 56 -6.66 1.12 11.60
CA ALA A 56 -7.00 -0.19 11.07
C ALA A 56 -7.41 -1.19 12.17
N TYR A 57 -6.65 -1.24 13.27
CA TYR A 57 -7.01 -2.11 14.38
C TYR A 57 -8.20 -1.61 15.19
N THR A 58 -8.50 -0.31 15.19
CA THR A 58 -9.72 0.21 15.80
C THR A 58 -10.95 -0.27 15.02
N LEU A 59 -10.93 -0.19 13.69
CA LEU A 59 -11.97 -0.77 12.82
C LEU A 59 -12.10 -2.28 13.00
N LYS A 60 -10.99 -3.00 12.89
CA LYS A 60 -10.93 -4.46 13.06
C LYS A 60 -11.56 -4.91 14.39
N MET A 61 -11.33 -4.17 15.46
CA MET A 61 -11.76 -4.54 16.81
C MET A 61 -13.08 -3.86 17.23
N SER A 62 -13.79 -3.20 16.32
CA SER A 62 -15.08 -2.54 16.58
C SER A 62 -16.11 -3.48 17.21
N TYR A 63 -16.13 -4.75 16.80
CA TYR A 63 -17.06 -5.77 17.33
C TYR A 63 -16.92 -6.03 18.85
N LYS A 64 -15.82 -5.56 19.46
CA LYS A 64 -15.60 -5.62 20.93
C LYS A 64 -16.09 -4.36 21.65
N THR A 65 -16.68 -3.43 20.95
CA THR A 65 -17.21 -2.17 21.48
C THR A 65 -18.73 -2.12 21.30
N ASP A 66 -19.37 -1.01 21.69
CA ASP A 66 -20.79 -0.79 21.44
C ASP A 66 -21.04 -0.29 20.01
N TYR A 67 -20.01 0.12 19.28
CA TYR A 67 -20.11 0.52 17.87
C TYR A 67 -20.26 -0.71 16.98
N ARG A 68 -21.29 -0.69 16.12
CA ARG A 68 -21.57 -1.80 15.19
C ARG A 68 -21.42 -1.32 13.76
N ILE A 69 -20.47 -1.93 13.04
CA ILE A 69 -20.30 -1.72 11.61
C ILE A 69 -21.24 -2.65 10.87
N GLU A 70 -22.07 -2.12 9.99
CA GLU A 70 -22.99 -2.92 9.18
C GLU A 70 -22.22 -3.84 8.24
N GLY A 71 -22.68 -5.08 8.08
CA GLY A 71 -22.03 -6.07 7.22
C GLY A 71 -20.69 -6.59 7.73
N PHE A 72 -20.30 -6.27 8.98
CA PHE A 72 -19.02 -6.68 9.53
C PHE A 72 -18.81 -8.20 9.49
N TYR A 73 -17.69 -8.63 8.95
CA TYR A 73 -17.13 -9.96 9.12
C TYR A 73 -15.69 -9.88 9.62
N ASP A 74 -15.24 -10.91 10.33
CA ASP A 74 -13.87 -10.95 10.84
C ASP A 74 -12.85 -11.09 9.70
N TYR A 75 -11.79 -10.26 9.71
CA TYR A 75 -10.76 -10.21 8.66
C TYR A 75 -9.36 -10.04 9.25
N VAL A 76 -8.36 -10.43 8.50
CA VAL A 76 -6.96 -10.09 8.79
C VAL A 76 -6.71 -8.68 8.26
N VAL A 77 -6.13 -7.80 9.07
CA VAL A 77 -5.72 -6.46 8.59
C VAL A 77 -4.80 -6.65 7.39
N PRO A 78 -5.12 -6.05 6.23
CA PRO A 78 -4.29 -6.18 5.04
C PRO A 78 -2.87 -5.68 5.24
N PRO A 79 -1.93 -6.05 4.35
CA PRO A 79 -0.57 -5.54 4.42
C PRO A 79 -0.53 -4.02 4.34
N LEU A 80 0.57 -3.43 4.81
CA LEU A 80 0.94 -2.06 4.49
C LEU A 80 1.25 -1.98 3.01
N GLU A 81 0.80 -0.91 2.37
CA GLU A 81 1.06 -0.59 0.97
C GLU A 81 1.57 0.85 0.89
N GLY A 82 2.32 1.20 -0.15
CA GLY A 82 2.83 2.54 -0.36
C GLY A 82 2.79 2.96 -1.82
N PHE A 83 2.34 4.19 -2.09
CA PHE A 83 2.44 4.84 -3.38
C PHE A 83 3.57 5.85 -3.30
N TRP A 84 4.52 5.80 -4.26
CA TRP A 84 5.76 6.55 -4.21
C TRP A 84 5.97 7.39 -5.45
N TRP A 85 6.55 8.57 -5.27
CA TRP A 85 7.03 9.44 -6.34
C TRP A 85 8.06 10.43 -5.82
N GLN A 86 8.72 11.09 -6.74
CA GLN A 86 9.58 12.25 -6.46
C GLN A 86 9.19 13.38 -7.40
N GLU A 87 9.17 14.61 -6.89
CA GLU A 87 8.80 15.78 -7.68
C GLU A 87 9.84 16.07 -8.76
N GLY A 88 9.40 16.21 -10.02
CA GLY A 88 10.27 16.58 -11.15
C GLY A 88 11.09 15.43 -11.73
N ILE A 89 10.83 14.18 -11.33
CA ILE A 89 11.51 12.99 -11.85
C ILE A 89 10.48 12.02 -12.41
N ASP A 90 10.78 11.43 -13.57
CA ASP A 90 10.03 10.27 -14.07
C ASP A 90 10.58 9.01 -13.41
N GLY A 91 9.72 8.30 -12.67
CA GLY A 91 10.13 7.13 -11.88
C GLY A 91 10.58 7.46 -10.47
N VAL A 92 11.57 6.73 -9.97
CA VAL A 92 12.08 6.83 -8.60
C VAL A 92 13.61 6.85 -8.60
N ASP A 93 14.22 7.87 -8.02
CA ASP A 93 15.66 7.93 -7.75
C ASP A 93 15.95 7.44 -6.32
N TYR A 94 16.45 6.22 -6.21
CA TYR A 94 16.80 5.60 -4.93
C TYR A 94 18.04 6.21 -4.26
N SER A 95 18.78 7.07 -4.95
CA SER A 95 19.97 7.73 -4.39
C SER A 95 19.62 8.90 -3.48
N ASP A 96 18.46 9.54 -3.66
CA ASP A 96 17.95 10.63 -2.80
C ASP A 96 16.61 10.25 -2.15
N LYS A 97 16.69 9.49 -1.08
CA LYS A 97 15.49 9.06 -0.32
C LYS A 97 14.82 10.21 0.42
N SER A 98 15.51 11.33 0.67
CA SER A 98 14.92 12.49 1.34
C SER A 98 13.91 13.23 0.47
N ALA A 99 14.00 13.07 -0.86
CA ALA A 99 13.08 13.64 -1.82
C ALA A 99 11.80 12.81 -2.03
N PHE A 100 11.70 11.62 -1.44
CA PHE A 100 10.51 10.78 -1.60
C PHE A 100 9.26 11.47 -1.08
N CYS A 101 8.24 11.47 -1.92
CA CYS A 101 6.86 11.72 -1.55
C CYS A 101 6.12 10.38 -1.50
N TRP A 102 5.23 10.22 -0.54
CA TRP A 102 4.54 8.95 -0.37
C TRP A 102 3.10 9.10 0.13
N ILE A 103 2.29 8.13 -0.22
CA ILE A 103 0.99 7.85 0.38
C ILE A 103 1.07 6.45 0.94
N SER A 104 1.22 6.31 2.25
CA SER A 104 1.15 5.01 2.91
C SER A 104 -0.29 4.64 3.16
N VAL A 105 -0.67 3.39 2.88
CA VAL A 105 -2.05 2.97 2.95
C VAL A 105 -2.21 1.57 3.55
N ILE A 106 -3.40 1.31 4.10
CA ILE A 106 -3.90 -0.03 4.43
C ILE A 106 -5.27 -0.17 3.80
N ARG A 107 -5.46 -1.20 2.95
CA ARG A 107 -6.74 -1.47 2.31
C ARG A 107 -7.84 -1.73 3.35
N LEU A 108 -9.03 -1.22 3.07
CA LEU A 108 -10.24 -1.45 3.87
C LEU A 108 -11.11 -2.54 3.23
N PRO A 109 -11.80 -3.37 4.05
CA PRO A 109 -12.92 -4.16 3.56
C PRO A 109 -14.03 -3.27 2.98
N ASP A 110 -14.73 -3.79 1.98
CA ASP A 110 -15.76 -3.02 1.24
C ASP A 110 -16.95 -2.59 2.10
N PHE A 111 -17.17 -3.23 3.25
CA PHE A 111 -18.23 -2.85 4.19
C PHE A 111 -17.89 -1.64 5.06
N ILE A 112 -16.63 -1.18 5.08
CA ILE A 112 -16.23 0.00 5.85
C ILE A 112 -16.65 1.25 5.10
N THR A 113 -17.46 2.06 5.75
CA THR A 113 -17.88 3.37 5.26
C THR A 113 -16.99 4.49 5.76
N GLU A 114 -17.09 5.67 5.14
CA GLU A 114 -16.40 6.88 5.61
C GLU A 114 -16.80 7.25 7.05
N ALA A 115 -18.07 7.06 7.43
CA ALA A 115 -18.53 7.28 8.80
C ALA A 115 -17.88 6.31 9.82
N ASP A 116 -17.66 5.04 9.43
CA ASP A 116 -16.94 4.08 10.27
C ASP A 116 -15.47 4.46 10.43
N PHE A 117 -14.87 4.95 9.35
CA PHE A 117 -13.51 5.46 9.37
C PHE A 117 -13.38 6.67 10.29
N ASP A 118 -14.25 7.67 10.19
CA ASP A 118 -14.26 8.86 11.04
C ASP A 118 -14.39 8.50 12.52
N TRP A 119 -15.29 7.57 12.84
CA TRP A 119 -15.43 7.03 14.19
C TRP A 119 -14.09 6.41 14.65
N ALA A 120 -13.46 5.60 13.80
CA ALA A 120 -12.21 4.92 14.14
C ALA A 120 -11.05 5.88 14.37
N VAL A 121 -10.93 6.95 13.58
CA VAL A 121 -9.92 8.02 13.76
C VAL A 121 -10.07 8.67 15.14
N GLN A 122 -11.30 9.05 15.53
CA GLN A 122 -11.57 9.66 16.82
C GLN A 122 -11.23 8.72 18.00
N ILE A 123 -11.62 7.45 17.89
CA ILE A 123 -11.37 6.46 18.93
C ILE A 123 -9.88 6.09 19.03
N ALA A 124 -9.20 5.93 17.88
CA ALA A 124 -7.77 5.64 17.83
C ALA A 124 -6.97 6.77 18.49
N SER A 125 -7.26 8.02 18.13
CA SER A 125 -6.59 9.20 18.72
C SER A 125 -6.71 9.23 20.25
N LYS A 126 -7.92 9.01 20.78
CA LYS A 126 -8.18 8.98 22.23
C LYS A 126 -7.45 7.83 22.92
N LYS A 127 -7.53 6.61 22.38
CA LYS A 127 -6.97 5.41 23.00
C LYS A 127 -5.45 5.37 22.95
N LYS A 128 -4.85 5.79 21.87
CA LYS A 128 -3.40 5.73 21.64
C LYS A 128 -2.67 6.99 22.06
N LYS A 129 -3.39 8.08 22.35
CA LYS A 129 -2.84 9.41 22.66
C LYS A 129 -1.92 9.93 21.52
N ILE A 130 -2.26 9.64 20.28
CA ILE A 130 -1.63 10.12 19.05
C ILE A 130 -2.67 10.83 18.23
N ASP A 131 -2.26 11.89 17.54
CA ASP A 131 -3.16 12.57 16.61
C ASP A 131 -3.27 11.78 15.31
N CYS A 132 -4.46 11.23 15.05
CA CYS A 132 -4.75 10.51 13.81
C CYS A 132 -5.50 11.39 12.78
N SER A 133 -5.61 12.70 12.99
CA SER A 133 -6.39 13.61 12.14
C SER A 133 -5.86 13.75 10.72
N CYS A 134 -4.59 13.40 10.48
CA CYS A 134 -4.00 13.37 9.15
C CYS A 134 -4.32 12.10 8.35
N ALA A 135 -5.03 11.13 8.94
CA ALA A 135 -5.50 9.97 8.21
C ALA A 135 -6.67 10.35 7.29
N GLU A 136 -6.69 9.80 6.09
CA GLU A 136 -7.69 10.02 5.06
C GLU A 136 -8.42 8.72 4.72
N PHE A 137 -9.74 8.79 4.41
CA PHE A 137 -10.46 7.74 3.70
C PHE A 137 -10.24 7.96 2.20
N LEU A 138 -9.40 7.12 1.59
CA LEU A 138 -8.97 7.32 0.20
C LEU A 138 -9.48 6.18 -0.68
N THR A 139 -10.13 6.54 -1.78
CA THR A 139 -10.51 5.59 -2.81
C THR A 139 -9.53 5.67 -3.97
N ILE A 140 -8.95 4.51 -4.34
CA ILE A 140 -7.97 4.40 -5.44
C ILE A 140 -8.53 3.43 -6.49
N ASP A 141 -8.43 3.82 -7.76
CA ASP A 141 -8.73 3.01 -8.92
C ASP A 141 -7.47 2.93 -9.80
N GLU A 142 -6.70 1.86 -9.64
CA GLU A 142 -5.46 1.68 -10.41
C GLU A 142 -5.74 1.17 -11.82
N GLY A 143 -6.81 0.38 -12.03
CA GLY A 143 -7.19 -0.16 -13.34
C GLY A 143 -6.12 -1.08 -13.92
N LEU A 144 -5.76 -0.85 -15.19
CA LEU A 144 -4.81 -1.69 -15.94
C LEU A 144 -3.38 -1.44 -15.44
N CYS A 145 -2.73 -2.51 -14.94
CA CYS A 145 -1.39 -2.47 -14.37
C CYS A 145 -0.53 -3.66 -14.83
N VAL A 146 0.78 -3.50 -14.74
CA VAL A 146 1.75 -4.61 -14.68
C VAL A 146 2.21 -4.77 -13.24
N GLN A 147 2.46 -6.00 -12.81
CA GLN A 147 2.99 -6.26 -11.47
C GLN A 147 3.96 -7.44 -11.45
N ILE A 148 4.82 -7.47 -10.43
CA ILE A 148 5.81 -8.52 -10.19
C ILE A 148 5.99 -8.73 -8.68
N MET A 149 6.31 -9.98 -8.26
CA MET A 149 6.86 -10.22 -6.92
C MET A 149 8.35 -9.92 -6.92
N HIS A 150 8.76 -8.87 -6.23
CA HIS A 150 10.15 -8.63 -5.87
C HIS A 150 10.52 -9.46 -4.64
N ILE A 151 11.69 -10.09 -4.67
CA ILE A 151 12.24 -10.84 -3.52
C ILE A 151 13.64 -10.29 -3.28
N GLY A 152 13.86 -9.67 -2.12
CA GLY A 152 15.12 -9.07 -1.72
C GLY A 152 14.95 -7.69 -1.06
N PRO A 153 16.10 -7.02 -0.79
CA PRO A 153 16.10 -5.65 -0.27
C PRO A 153 15.46 -4.65 -1.25
N TYR A 154 14.81 -3.62 -0.73
CA TYR A 154 14.17 -2.56 -1.53
C TYR A 154 15.16 -1.89 -2.50
N ASP A 155 16.43 -1.72 -2.12
CA ASP A 155 17.47 -1.13 -2.98
C ASP A 155 17.75 -1.97 -4.26
N ASN A 156 17.26 -3.21 -4.32
CA ASN A 156 17.34 -4.08 -5.50
C ASN A 156 16.08 -4.05 -6.39
N GLU A 157 15.06 -3.31 -6.04
CA GLU A 157 13.81 -3.16 -6.82
C GLU A 157 14.01 -2.66 -8.25
N PRO A 158 15.01 -1.79 -8.55
CA PRO A 158 15.29 -1.38 -9.92
C PRO A 158 15.47 -2.54 -10.91
N ALA A 159 16.01 -3.67 -10.45
CA ALA A 159 16.14 -4.86 -11.30
C ALA A 159 14.79 -5.50 -11.65
N SER A 160 13.84 -5.49 -10.71
CA SER A 160 12.47 -5.97 -10.95
C SER A 160 11.67 -5.01 -11.84
N VAL A 161 11.86 -3.69 -11.67
CA VAL A 161 11.26 -2.67 -12.54
C VAL A 161 11.76 -2.82 -13.97
N ALA A 162 13.07 -3.02 -14.19
CA ALA A 162 13.63 -3.25 -15.51
C ALA A 162 13.05 -4.51 -16.21
N LEU A 163 12.71 -5.56 -15.44
CA LEU A 163 11.99 -6.73 -15.99
C LEU A 163 10.57 -6.36 -16.43
N MET A 164 9.87 -5.51 -15.67
CA MET A 164 8.54 -5.03 -16.07
C MET A 164 8.62 -4.19 -17.33
N ASP A 165 9.56 -3.25 -17.44
CA ASP A 165 9.73 -2.39 -18.63
C ASP A 165 10.04 -3.20 -19.87
N LYS A 166 10.93 -4.19 -19.77
CA LYS A 166 11.20 -5.11 -20.88
C LYS A 166 9.95 -5.87 -21.31
N PHE A 167 9.20 -6.40 -20.35
CA PHE A 167 7.96 -7.13 -20.62
C PHE A 167 6.92 -6.24 -21.32
N LEU A 168 6.78 -4.97 -20.91
CA LEU A 168 5.87 -4.02 -21.53
C LEU A 168 6.24 -3.79 -23.00
N ALA A 169 7.51 -3.51 -23.29
CA ALA A 169 8.00 -3.30 -24.66
C ALA A 169 7.74 -4.52 -25.57
N GLU A 170 7.92 -5.75 -25.04
CA GLU A 170 7.67 -6.99 -25.79
C GLU A 170 6.18 -7.26 -26.05
N ASN A 171 5.26 -6.63 -25.31
CA ASN A 171 3.81 -6.90 -25.36
C ASN A 171 2.97 -5.71 -25.82
N CYS A 172 3.59 -4.68 -26.42
CA CYS A 172 2.90 -3.48 -26.93
C CYS A 172 2.14 -2.70 -25.83
N TYR A 173 2.75 -2.57 -24.67
CA TYR A 173 2.30 -1.70 -23.60
C TYR A 173 3.39 -0.70 -23.25
N GLU A 174 2.99 0.40 -22.65
CA GLU A 174 3.89 1.40 -22.08
C GLU A 174 3.48 1.77 -20.66
N ASN A 175 4.43 2.27 -19.88
CA ASN A 175 4.19 2.81 -18.55
C ASN A 175 3.26 4.02 -18.63
N ASP A 176 2.29 4.10 -17.71
CA ASP A 176 1.32 5.19 -17.64
C ASP A 176 1.30 5.84 -16.26
N MET A 177 2.47 5.89 -15.62
CA MET A 177 2.63 6.63 -14.36
C MET A 177 2.36 8.12 -14.59
N THR A 178 1.57 8.71 -13.70
CA THR A 178 1.16 10.12 -13.73
C THR A 178 1.05 10.64 -12.30
N ALA A 179 0.71 11.90 -12.11
CA ALA A 179 0.47 12.46 -10.77
C ALA A 179 -0.67 11.77 -9.99
N SER A 180 -1.54 11.01 -10.66
CA SER A 180 -2.66 10.27 -10.06
C SER A 180 -2.53 8.75 -10.16
N ARG A 181 -1.54 8.25 -10.90
CA ARG A 181 -1.25 6.83 -11.10
C ARG A 181 0.22 6.59 -10.81
N LEU A 182 0.53 6.16 -9.59
CA LEU A 182 1.87 6.18 -9.02
C LEU A 182 2.51 4.78 -9.03
N HIS A 183 3.81 4.73 -8.78
CA HIS A 183 4.51 3.51 -8.39
C HIS A 183 3.92 2.99 -7.08
N HIS A 184 3.50 1.72 -7.05
CA HIS A 184 2.82 1.10 -5.94
C HIS A 184 3.58 -0.12 -5.43
N GLU A 185 3.81 -0.17 -4.12
CA GLU A 185 4.45 -1.27 -3.41
C GLU A 185 3.51 -1.86 -2.36
N ILE A 186 3.46 -3.20 -2.27
CA ILE A 186 2.68 -3.94 -1.26
C ILE A 186 3.64 -4.79 -0.44
N TYR A 187 3.79 -4.48 0.85
CA TYR A 187 4.79 -5.09 1.72
C TYR A 187 4.26 -6.36 2.38
N LEU A 188 4.68 -7.52 1.89
CA LEU A 188 4.20 -8.82 2.37
C LEU A 188 5.03 -9.39 3.52
N SER A 189 6.26 -8.92 3.68
CA SER A 189 7.17 -9.32 4.76
C SER A 189 7.24 -8.27 5.86
N ASP A 190 7.30 -8.72 7.12
CA ASP A 190 7.67 -7.86 8.23
C ASP A 190 9.20 -7.75 8.28
N ALA A 191 9.74 -6.61 7.84
CA ALA A 191 11.18 -6.36 7.77
C ALA A 191 11.90 -6.50 9.12
N ARG A 192 11.18 -6.46 10.24
CA ARG A 192 11.75 -6.67 11.58
C ARG A 192 11.96 -8.15 11.94
N LYS A 193 11.35 -9.06 11.18
CA LYS A 193 11.32 -10.51 11.47
C LYS A 193 11.93 -11.37 10.39
N VAL A 194 12.03 -10.86 9.17
CA VAL A 194 12.50 -11.58 7.99
C VAL A 194 13.83 -10.97 7.57
N ALA A 195 14.80 -11.79 7.22
CA ALA A 195 16.08 -11.33 6.70
C ALA A 195 15.88 -10.64 5.33
N PRO A 196 16.63 -9.54 5.02
CA PRO A 196 16.40 -8.70 3.85
C PRO A 196 16.32 -9.44 2.52
N GLU A 197 17.18 -10.46 2.34
CA GLU A 197 17.22 -11.29 1.13
C GLU A 197 15.92 -12.09 0.87
N ASN A 198 15.06 -12.20 1.87
CA ASN A 198 13.77 -12.92 1.81
C ASN A 198 12.55 -11.99 1.88
N TRP A 199 12.76 -10.68 1.86
CA TRP A 199 11.63 -9.74 1.82
C TRP A 199 10.85 -9.94 0.53
N LYS A 200 9.53 -9.80 0.63
CA LYS A 200 8.60 -9.93 -0.49
C LYS A 200 7.81 -8.66 -0.61
N THR A 201 7.92 -8.02 -1.76
CA THR A 201 7.17 -6.82 -2.13
C THR A 201 6.49 -7.05 -3.47
N VAL A 202 5.21 -6.76 -3.58
CA VAL A 202 4.59 -6.64 -4.90
C VAL A 202 4.88 -5.24 -5.42
N ILE A 203 5.56 -5.14 -6.55
CA ILE A 203 5.71 -3.88 -7.29
C ILE A 203 4.64 -3.84 -8.37
N ARG A 204 3.90 -2.73 -8.46
CA ARG A 204 2.84 -2.54 -9.44
C ARG A 204 2.95 -1.18 -10.10
N HIS A 205 2.89 -1.15 -11.43
CA HIS A 205 2.87 0.07 -12.22
C HIS A 205 1.63 0.15 -13.09
N PRO A 206 0.98 1.30 -13.18
CA PRO A 206 -0.08 1.54 -14.14
C PRO A 206 0.47 1.54 -15.55
N ILE A 207 -0.29 0.97 -16.49
CA ILE A 207 0.11 0.85 -17.88
C ILE A 207 -1.04 1.20 -18.83
N LYS A 208 -0.70 1.44 -20.10
CA LYS A 208 -1.65 1.57 -21.20
C LYS A 208 -1.13 0.86 -22.44
N LYS A 209 -2.03 0.55 -23.37
CA LYS A 209 -1.64 0.02 -24.70
C LYS A 209 -0.98 1.11 -25.54
N MET A 210 0.06 0.75 -26.25
CA MET A 210 0.64 1.56 -27.32
C MET A 210 -0.31 1.65 -28.51
#